data_d788fa69f13d0635fa4d4c6c7a8c0075
#
_entry.id   d788fa69f13d0635fa4d4c6c7a8c0075
#
_cell.length_a   1.000
_cell.length_b   1.000
_cell.length_c   1.000
_cell.angle_alpha   90.00
_cell.angle_beta   90.00
_cell.angle_gamma   90.00
#
_symmetry.space_group_name_H-M   'P 1'
#
loop_
_entity.id
_entity.type
_entity.pdbx_description
1 polymer ?
#
loop_
_entity_poly.entity_id
_entity_poly.type
_entity_poly.pdbx_seq_one_letter_code
_entity_poly.pdbx_strand_id
1 'polypeptide(L)'
;EITSKEMKSKMIDHFHLTDADCALMTKGGTKTQLNDRLNWCVWYFRRSLFVEIPKRGTYKITQRGLNYLENHSSLSRNDLNAYPEFADLSNTSASTSTMGHSPQATPSLPFLTPTEQMEEAFNTMNSALSENLLSSIMEQSPTFFEHLVLRLLEAMGYGKGVVTQRTNDGGIDGYISEDKLGLETIHFQAKRYNSENKVGRPAIQNFVGALDGAGGNKGVFITTSGFTK
;
A
#
# COMPACT_ATOMS: atom_id res chain seq x y z
N GLU A 1 25.24 14.05 25.94
CA GLU A 1 24.99 12.69 25.39
C GLU A 1 23.58 12.20 25.78
N ILE A 2 22.93 11.44 24.91
CA ILE A 2 21.60 10.89 25.14
C ILE A 2 21.52 9.49 24.52
N THR A 3 20.86 8.57 25.18
CA THR A 3 20.61 7.24 24.62
C THR A 3 19.37 7.20 23.73
N SER A 4 19.27 6.22 22.83
CA SER A 4 18.08 6.01 21.98
C SER A 4 16.79 5.93 22.81
N LYS A 5 16.83 5.29 23.98
CA LYS A 5 15.68 5.14 24.86
C LYS A 5 15.26 6.49 25.48
N GLU A 6 16.23 7.25 25.97
CA GLU A 6 15.96 8.57 26.56
C GLU A 6 15.48 9.56 25.49
N MET A 7 16.07 9.53 24.29
CA MET A 7 15.63 10.35 23.17
C MET A 7 14.15 10.08 22.85
N LYS A 8 13.79 8.79 22.74
CA LYS A 8 12.39 8.39 22.48
C LYS A 8 11.46 8.88 23.59
N SER A 9 11.82 8.69 24.87
CA SER A 9 11.00 9.17 26.00
C SER A 9 10.80 10.68 25.93
N LYS A 10 11.87 11.44 25.72
CA LYS A 10 11.78 12.90 25.61
C LYS A 10 10.90 13.36 24.43
N MET A 11 10.89 12.63 23.30
CA MET A 11 10.02 12.95 22.18
C MET A 11 8.56 12.67 22.48
N ILE A 12 8.27 11.54 23.16
CA ILE A 12 6.91 11.22 23.61
C ILE A 12 6.40 12.33 24.55
N ASP A 13 7.19 12.72 25.53
CA ASP A 13 6.84 13.76 26.48
C ASP A 13 6.65 15.13 25.81
N HIS A 14 7.57 15.51 24.91
CA HIS A 14 7.55 16.81 24.23
C HIS A 14 6.36 16.99 23.30
N PHE A 15 6.01 15.95 22.54
CA PHE A 15 4.88 15.98 21.61
C PHE A 15 3.58 15.46 22.21
N HIS A 16 3.55 15.12 23.49
CA HIS A 16 2.38 14.56 24.22
C HIS A 16 1.77 13.35 23.50
N LEU A 17 2.63 12.46 22.99
CA LEU A 17 2.18 11.28 22.25
C LEU A 17 1.48 10.28 23.17
N THR A 18 0.35 9.78 22.71
CA THR A 18 -0.40 8.73 23.42
C THR A 18 0.21 7.34 23.15
N ASP A 19 -0.18 6.35 23.96
CA ASP A 19 0.22 4.96 23.73
C ASP A 19 -0.25 4.46 22.35
N ALA A 20 -1.40 4.92 21.89
CA ALA A 20 -1.91 4.61 20.55
C ALA A 20 -0.99 5.18 19.46
N ASP A 21 -0.52 6.42 19.57
CA ASP A 21 0.43 7.03 18.63
C ASP A 21 1.76 6.28 18.62
N CYS A 22 2.24 5.87 19.78
CA CYS A 22 3.48 5.11 19.92
C CYS A 22 3.39 3.69 19.35
N ALA A 23 2.19 3.11 19.29
CA ALA A 23 1.92 1.77 18.76
C ALA A 23 1.68 1.77 17.24
N LEU A 24 1.49 2.93 16.59
CA LEU A 24 1.28 3.01 15.14
C LEU A 24 2.45 2.37 14.40
N MET A 25 2.15 1.34 13.61
CA MET A 25 3.14 0.64 12.80
C MET A 25 3.31 1.29 11.44
N THR A 26 4.49 1.16 10.84
CA THR A 26 4.66 1.38 9.40
C THR A 26 3.83 0.37 8.62
N LYS A 27 3.46 0.68 7.38
CA LYS A 27 2.64 -0.23 6.55
C LYS A 27 3.31 -1.60 6.35
N GLY A 28 4.63 -1.65 6.33
CA GLY A 28 5.39 -2.91 6.30
C GLY A 28 5.35 -3.71 7.60
N GLY A 29 4.76 -3.18 8.68
CA GLY A 29 4.53 -3.88 9.96
C GLY A 29 5.78 -4.27 10.75
N THR A 30 6.97 -3.84 10.33
CA THR A 30 8.24 -4.27 10.94
C THR A 30 8.70 -3.41 12.10
N LYS A 31 8.26 -2.15 12.15
CA LYS A 31 8.62 -1.16 13.18
C LYS A 31 7.54 -0.11 13.35
N THR A 32 7.55 0.58 14.49
CA THR A 32 6.62 1.69 14.71
C THR A 32 7.02 2.93 13.90
N GLN A 33 6.04 3.73 13.49
CA GLN A 33 6.27 5.00 12.79
C GLN A 33 7.18 5.95 13.60
N LEU A 34 6.97 6.03 14.91
CA LEU A 34 7.82 6.83 15.79
C LEU A 34 9.29 6.39 15.73
N ASN A 35 9.57 5.08 15.81
CA ASN A 35 10.93 4.57 15.71
C ASN A 35 11.52 4.81 14.32
N ASP A 36 10.72 4.67 13.27
CA ASP A 36 11.18 4.94 11.89
C ASP A 36 11.58 6.40 11.72
N ARG A 37 10.72 7.32 12.13
CA ARG A 37 10.99 8.77 12.06
C ARG A 37 12.21 9.18 12.88
N LEU A 38 12.35 8.67 14.11
CA LEU A 38 13.52 8.93 14.93
C LEU A 38 14.81 8.42 14.28
N ASN A 39 14.80 7.22 13.70
CA ASN A 39 15.96 6.67 13.00
C ASN A 39 16.36 7.53 11.81
N TRP A 40 15.39 8.00 11.02
CA TRP A 40 15.67 8.90 9.90
C TRP A 40 16.19 10.27 10.35
N CYS A 41 15.64 10.85 11.42
CA CYS A 41 16.16 12.09 12.00
C CYS A 41 17.61 11.95 12.42
N VAL A 42 17.94 10.88 13.15
CA VAL A 42 19.33 10.60 13.59
C VAL A 42 20.25 10.42 12.38
N TRP A 43 19.78 9.70 11.33
CA TRP A 43 20.54 9.51 10.11
C TRP A 43 20.84 10.84 9.40
N TYR A 44 19.85 11.72 9.29
CA TYR A 44 20.02 13.04 8.69
C TYR A 44 21.02 13.91 9.49
N PHE A 45 20.87 13.97 10.81
CA PHE A 45 21.73 14.75 11.68
C PHE A 45 23.18 14.22 11.70
N ARG A 46 23.34 12.91 11.66
CA ARG A 46 24.66 12.31 11.54
C ARG A 46 25.29 12.65 10.19
N ARG A 47 24.54 12.55 9.11
CA ARG A 47 25.04 12.84 7.76
C ARG A 47 25.47 14.31 7.61
N SER A 48 24.75 15.22 8.24
CA SER A 48 25.07 16.66 8.27
C SER A 48 26.15 17.02 9.31
N LEU A 49 26.72 16.05 10.01
CA LEU A 49 27.69 16.21 11.09
C LEU A 49 27.16 17.05 12.27
N PHE A 50 25.85 17.07 12.49
CA PHE A 50 25.24 17.73 13.66
C PHE A 50 25.24 16.85 14.91
N VAL A 51 25.28 15.53 14.71
CA VAL A 51 25.28 14.51 15.75
C VAL A 51 26.37 13.48 15.45
N GLU A 52 27.11 13.10 16.45
CA GLU A 52 28.02 11.96 16.44
C GLU A 52 27.46 10.79 17.25
N ILE A 53 27.94 9.58 16.97
CA ILE A 53 27.57 8.34 17.68
C ILE A 53 28.83 7.80 18.37
N PRO A 54 29.14 8.24 19.59
CA PRO A 54 30.32 7.79 20.31
C PRO A 54 30.29 6.29 20.60
N LYS A 55 29.10 5.76 20.86
CA LYS A 55 28.84 4.35 21.12
C LYS A 55 27.49 3.97 20.50
N ARG A 56 27.33 2.72 20.09
CA ARG A 56 26.06 2.20 19.55
C ARG A 56 24.89 2.53 20.48
N GLY A 57 23.91 3.23 19.94
CA GLY A 57 22.69 3.64 20.67
C GLY A 57 22.86 4.88 21.55
N THR A 58 24.01 5.58 21.47
CA THR A 58 24.26 6.84 22.18
C THR A 58 24.56 7.91 21.17
N TYR A 59 23.96 9.08 21.35
CA TYR A 59 24.07 10.22 20.45
C TYR A 59 24.61 11.42 21.22
N LYS A 60 25.45 12.21 20.56
CA LYS A 60 26.02 13.43 21.12
C LYS A 60 25.96 14.52 20.05
N ILE A 61 25.47 15.70 20.42
CA ILE A 61 25.48 16.85 19.55
C ILE A 61 26.91 17.34 19.35
N THR A 62 27.28 17.70 18.13
CA THR A 62 28.59 18.26 17.78
C THR A 62 28.58 19.75 17.97
N GLN A 63 29.80 20.38 17.90
CA GLN A 63 29.93 21.86 17.93
C GLN A 63 29.15 22.48 16.75
N ARG A 64 29.14 21.86 15.58
CA ARG A 64 28.35 22.31 14.43
C ARG A 64 26.85 22.33 14.75
N GLY A 65 26.34 21.30 15.39
CA GLY A 65 24.94 21.24 15.82
C GLY A 65 24.57 22.28 16.86
N LEU A 66 25.47 22.52 17.82
CA LEU A 66 25.29 23.59 18.83
C LEU A 66 25.25 24.97 18.19
N ASN A 67 26.20 25.28 17.33
CA ASN A 67 26.26 26.56 16.62
C ASN A 67 25.01 26.81 15.75
N TYR A 68 24.44 25.75 15.17
CA TYR A 68 23.19 25.86 14.42
C TYR A 68 22.03 26.26 15.35
N LEU A 69 21.89 25.60 16.50
CA LEU A 69 20.82 25.87 17.47
C LEU A 69 20.90 27.26 18.10
N GLU A 70 22.11 27.83 18.24
CA GLU A 70 22.28 29.18 18.74
C GLU A 70 21.71 30.24 17.77
N ASN A 71 21.73 29.94 16.46
CA ASN A 71 21.36 30.90 15.42
C ASN A 71 19.98 30.62 14.80
N HIS A 72 19.38 29.46 15.10
CA HIS A 72 18.10 29.02 14.48
C HIS A 72 17.21 28.38 15.52
N SER A 73 15.92 28.75 15.50
CA SER A 73 14.90 28.21 16.41
C SER A 73 14.29 26.87 15.91
N SER A 74 14.50 26.55 14.65
CA SER A 74 13.99 25.33 14.03
C SER A 74 14.97 24.80 12.98
N LEU A 75 14.85 23.52 12.66
CA LEU A 75 15.65 22.85 11.63
C LEU A 75 14.73 22.08 10.70
N SER A 76 14.74 22.43 9.43
CA SER A 76 14.06 21.68 8.38
C SER A 76 15.06 20.84 7.57
N ARG A 77 14.54 19.86 6.80
CA ARG A 77 15.40 19.10 5.88
C ARG A 77 16.06 19.98 4.84
N ASN A 78 15.39 21.04 4.39
CA ASN A 78 15.92 21.96 3.39
C ASN A 78 17.16 22.68 3.90
N ASP A 79 17.22 23.00 5.18
CA ASP A 79 18.37 23.64 5.81
C ASP A 79 19.61 22.72 5.78
N LEU A 80 19.39 21.41 5.82
CA LEU A 80 20.46 20.42 5.72
C LEU A 80 21.11 20.37 4.34
N ASN A 81 20.41 20.77 3.28
CA ASN A 81 20.96 20.84 1.92
C ASN A 81 22.07 21.90 1.76
N ALA A 82 22.16 22.83 2.70
CA ALA A 82 23.27 23.81 2.74
C ALA A 82 24.62 23.16 3.12
N TYR A 83 24.60 21.92 3.62
CA TYR A 83 25.79 21.19 4.04
C TYR A 83 26.22 20.19 2.96
N PRO A 84 27.46 20.28 2.43
CA PRO A 84 27.92 19.46 1.30
C PRO A 84 27.80 17.97 1.56
N GLU A 85 28.07 17.54 2.81
CA GLU A 85 28.02 16.12 3.22
C GLU A 85 26.60 15.53 3.15
N PHE A 86 25.59 16.39 3.15
CA PHE A 86 24.19 16.00 2.98
C PHE A 86 23.72 16.16 1.53
N ALA A 87 24.15 17.21 0.84
CA ALA A 87 23.74 17.56 -0.52
C ALA A 87 24.17 16.52 -1.57
N ASP A 88 25.29 15.82 -1.39
CA ASP A 88 25.76 14.77 -2.30
C ASP A 88 24.76 13.62 -2.51
N LEU A 89 23.83 13.43 -1.58
CA LEU A 89 22.77 12.42 -1.70
C LEU A 89 21.59 12.87 -2.56
N SER A 90 21.30 14.17 -2.58
CA SER A 90 20.23 14.72 -3.41
C SER A 90 20.61 14.71 -4.89
N ASN A 91 21.90 14.83 -5.20
CA ASN A 91 22.42 14.81 -6.56
C ASN A 91 22.48 13.40 -7.19
N THR A 92 22.55 12.33 -6.38
CA THR A 92 22.56 10.95 -6.89
C THR A 92 21.15 10.49 -7.33
N SER A 93 20.10 11.17 -6.87
CA SER A 93 18.71 10.86 -7.25
C SER A 93 18.15 11.77 -8.36
N ALA A 94 18.91 12.77 -8.82
CA ALA A 94 18.44 13.82 -9.75
C ALA A 94 18.93 13.66 -11.21
N SER A 95 19.31 12.47 -11.63
CA SER A 95 19.66 12.22 -13.05
C SER A 95 18.46 11.71 -13.86
N THR A 96 17.31 12.35 -13.75
CA THR A 96 16.29 12.37 -14.83
C THR A 96 15.15 13.33 -14.44
N SER A 97 15.29 14.62 -14.77
CA SER A 97 14.17 15.49 -15.15
C SER A 97 14.64 16.94 -15.16
N THR A 98 15.23 17.38 -16.27
CA THR A 98 15.29 18.78 -16.67
C THR A 98 13.88 19.23 -17.06
N MET A 99 13.24 20.03 -16.20
CA MET A 99 12.34 21.12 -16.66
C MET A 99 12.14 22.07 -15.47
N GLY A 100 12.56 23.33 -15.68
CA GLY A 100 12.52 24.37 -14.69
C GLY A 100 11.11 24.74 -14.27
N HIS A 101 10.91 24.79 -12.98
CA HIS A 101 9.87 25.59 -12.36
C HIS A 101 10.45 26.31 -11.14
N SER A 102 10.31 27.63 -11.13
CA SER A 102 10.60 28.49 -9.97
C SER A 102 9.88 27.97 -8.71
N PRO A 103 10.50 28.08 -7.52
CA PRO A 103 9.85 27.68 -6.27
C PRO A 103 8.83 28.75 -5.88
N GLN A 104 7.56 28.56 -6.25
CA GLN A 104 6.47 29.18 -5.52
C GLN A 104 6.29 28.41 -4.20
N ALA A 105 6.26 29.14 -3.11
CA ALA A 105 6.03 28.61 -1.77
C ALA A 105 4.65 27.93 -1.70
N THR A 106 4.62 26.63 -1.87
CA THR A 106 3.48 25.79 -1.53
C THR A 106 3.49 25.53 -0.03
N PRO A 107 2.31 25.49 0.66
CA PRO A 107 2.24 25.13 2.07
C PRO A 107 2.94 23.79 2.27
N SER A 108 3.85 23.74 3.25
CA SER A 108 4.65 22.55 3.55
C SER A 108 3.76 21.36 3.85
N LEU A 109 3.66 20.44 2.89
CA LEU A 109 3.15 19.09 3.14
C LEU A 109 3.95 18.46 4.30
N PRO A 110 3.30 17.69 5.19
CA PRO A 110 4.01 17.03 6.28
C PRO A 110 5.20 16.26 5.70
N PHE A 111 6.38 16.48 6.28
CA PHE A 111 7.60 15.85 5.81
C PHE A 111 7.53 14.34 5.98
N LEU A 112 7.45 13.63 4.87
CA LEU A 112 7.44 12.17 4.83
C LEU A 112 8.88 11.62 4.91
N THR A 113 9.08 10.59 5.70
CA THR A 113 10.33 9.83 5.70
C THR A 113 10.49 9.10 4.36
N PRO A 114 11.71 8.70 3.96
CA PRO A 114 11.91 7.90 2.77
C PRO A 114 11.08 6.60 2.74
N THR A 115 10.86 5.98 3.90
CA THR A 115 9.98 4.81 4.03
C THR A 115 8.53 5.16 3.70
N GLU A 116 8.01 6.25 4.26
CA GLU A 116 6.66 6.73 3.98
C GLU A 116 6.48 7.13 2.50
N GLN A 117 7.51 7.77 1.88
CA GLN A 117 7.49 8.10 0.46
C GLN A 117 7.44 6.85 -0.43
N MET A 118 8.22 5.82 -0.11
CA MET A 118 8.16 4.54 -0.82
C MET A 118 6.79 3.87 -0.70
N GLU A 119 6.21 3.87 0.51
CA GLU A 119 4.89 3.32 0.75
C GLU A 119 3.79 4.07 -0.02
N GLU A 120 3.88 5.40 -0.07
CA GLU A 120 2.95 6.24 -0.83
C GLU A 120 3.09 6.03 -2.34
N ALA A 121 4.32 6.00 -2.85
CA ALA A 121 4.58 5.70 -4.25
C ALA A 121 4.08 4.30 -4.64
N PHE A 122 4.31 3.28 -3.81
CA PHE A 122 3.82 1.93 -4.02
C PHE A 122 2.28 1.87 -4.06
N ASN A 123 1.61 2.56 -3.13
CA ASN A 123 0.15 2.62 -3.13
C ASN A 123 -0.40 3.32 -4.38
N THR A 124 0.24 4.42 -4.79
CA THR A 124 -0.14 5.15 -6.00
C THR A 124 0.01 4.27 -7.25
N MET A 125 1.13 3.55 -7.35
CA MET A 125 1.34 2.60 -8.45
C MET A 125 0.31 1.47 -8.44
N ASN A 126 -0.01 0.89 -7.28
CA ASN A 126 -1.01 -0.17 -7.18
C ASN A 126 -2.42 0.32 -7.50
N SER A 127 -2.77 1.54 -7.06
CA SER A 127 -4.07 2.13 -7.40
C SER A 127 -4.19 2.36 -8.92
N ALA A 128 -3.17 2.96 -9.53
CA ALA A 128 -3.13 3.18 -10.97
C ALA A 128 -3.16 1.85 -11.75
N LEU A 129 -2.43 0.82 -11.30
CA LEU A 129 -2.47 -0.51 -11.91
C LEU A 129 -3.88 -1.12 -11.80
N SER A 130 -4.51 -1.04 -10.63
CA SER A 130 -5.86 -1.56 -10.41
C SER A 130 -6.88 -0.88 -11.31
N GLU A 131 -6.82 0.45 -11.46
CA GLU A 131 -7.69 1.22 -12.36
C GLU A 131 -7.48 0.83 -13.82
N ASN A 132 -6.22 0.72 -14.26
CA ASN A 132 -5.88 0.32 -15.62
C ASN A 132 -6.34 -1.12 -15.93
N LEU A 133 -6.14 -2.05 -15.00
CA LEU A 133 -6.60 -3.44 -15.17
C LEU A 133 -8.13 -3.51 -15.25
N LEU A 134 -8.83 -2.79 -14.37
CA LEU A 134 -10.30 -2.76 -14.38
C LEU A 134 -10.81 -2.14 -15.68
N SER A 135 -10.21 -1.03 -16.15
CA SER A 135 -10.55 -0.42 -17.44
C SER A 135 -10.37 -1.41 -18.58
N SER A 136 -9.22 -2.08 -18.64
CA SER A 136 -8.94 -3.09 -19.67
C SER A 136 -9.93 -4.25 -19.64
N ILE A 137 -10.36 -4.71 -18.47
CA ILE A 137 -11.40 -5.74 -18.30
C ILE A 137 -12.76 -5.23 -18.81
N MET A 138 -13.07 -3.97 -18.53
CA MET A 138 -14.35 -3.37 -18.95
C MET A 138 -14.46 -3.17 -20.47
N GLU A 139 -13.35 -3.09 -21.19
CA GLU A 139 -13.32 -3.04 -22.66
C GLU A 139 -13.55 -4.42 -23.30
N GLN A 140 -13.36 -5.50 -22.57
CA GLN A 140 -13.53 -6.86 -23.09
C GLN A 140 -14.98 -7.35 -23.01
N SER A 141 -15.28 -8.48 -23.67
CA SER A 141 -16.60 -9.10 -23.60
C SER A 141 -16.91 -9.68 -22.21
N PRO A 142 -18.18 -9.83 -21.82
CA PRO A 142 -18.55 -10.57 -20.62
C PRO A 142 -17.96 -11.98 -20.56
N THR A 143 -17.97 -12.70 -21.67
CA THR A 143 -17.38 -14.06 -21.77
C THR A 143 -15.88 -14.06 -21.53
N PHE A 144 -15.15 -13.01 -21.96
CA PHE A 144 -13.74 -12.86 -21.59
C PHE A 144 -13.57 -12.79 -20.08
N PHE A 145 -14.45 -12.05 -19.39
CA PHE A 145 -14.39 -11.93 -17.93
C PHE A 145 -14.63 -13.26 -17.21
N GLU A 146 -15.55 -14.09 -17.70
CA GLU A 146 -15.79 -15.46 -17.20
C GLU A 146 -14.52 -16.32 -17.32
N HIS A 147 -13.87 -16.30 -18.48
CA HIS A 147 -12.60 -17.00 -18.70
C HIS A 147 -11.46 -16.44 -17.83
N LEU A 148 -11.39 -15.12 -17.65
CA LEU A 148 -10.41 -14.47 -16.80
C LEU A 148 -10.57 -14.92 -15.34
N VAL A 149 -11.81 -14.95 -14.84
CA VAL A 149 -12.14 -15.45 -13.49
C VAL A 149 -11.71 -16.91 -13.32
N LEU A 150 -11.99 -17.77 -14.29
CA LEU A 150 -11.53 -19.16 -14.28
C LEU A 150 -9.99 -19.22 -14.17
N ARG A 151 -9.27 -18.49 -15.01
CA ARG A 151 -7.81 -18.45 -14.99
C ARG A 151 -7.24 -17.92 -13.69
N LEU A 152 -7.89 -16.93 -13.10
CA LEU A 152 -7.50 -16.39 -11.79
C LEU A 152 -7.63 -17.46 -10.70
N LEU A 153 -8.77 -18.16 -10.64
CA LEU A 153 -8.99 -19.21 -9.64
C LEU A 153 -8.04 -20.40 -9.84
N GLU A 154 -7.75 -20.79 -11.09
CA GLU A 154 -6.72 -21.80 -11.40
C GLU A 154 -5.33 -21.35 -10.93
N ALA A 155 -4.96 -20.10 -11.17
CA ALA A 155 -3.66 -19.54 -10.75
C ALA A 155 -3.53 -19.44 -9.22
N MET A 156 -4.65 -19.23 -8.52
CA MET A 156 -4.71 -19.27 -7.05
C MET A 156 -4.62 -20.70 -6.47
N GLY A 157 -4.63 -21.74 -7.32
CA GLY A 157 -4.44 -23.12 -6.90
C GLY A 157 -5.72 -23.88 -6.53
N TYR A 158 -6.90 -23.34 -6.88
CA TYR A 158 -8.18 -24.02 -6.60
C TYR A 158 -8.45 -25.24 -7.49
N GLY A 159 -7.58 -25.57 -8.42
CA GLY A 159 -7.69 -26.74 -9.28
C GLY A 159 -7.82 -26.38 -10.75
N LYS A 160 -8.46 -27.28 -11.53
CA LYS A 160 -8.74 -27.10 -12.95
C LYS A 160 -10.24 -27.00 -13.18
N GLY A 161 -10.64 -26.10 -14.05
CA GLY A 161 -12.06 -25.84 -14.27
C GLY A 161 -12.46 -25.67 -15.72
N VAL A 162 -13.74 -25.43 -15.91
CA VAL A 162 -14.38 -25.25 -17.21
C VAL A 162 -15.38 -24.10 -17.10
N VAL A 163 -15.43 -23.23 -18.11
CA VAL A 163 -16.54 -22.29 -18.33
C VAL A 163 -17.68 -23.04 -18.99
N THR A 164 -18.87 -22.95 -18.43
CA THR A 164 -20.06 -23.60 -19.00
C THR A 164 -20.59 -22.76 -20.17
N GLN A 165 -20.94 -23.40 -21.30
CA GLN A 165 -21.49 -22.71 -22.47
C GLN A 165 -23.03 -22.64 -22.45
N ARG A 166 -23.65 -23.04 -21.34
CA ARG A 166 -25.12 -23.11 -21.28
C ARG A 166 -25.71 -21.74 -20.95
N THR A 167 -26.49 -21.21 -21.82
CA THR A 167 -27.23 -19.95 -21.70
C THR A 167 -28.43 -20.02 -20.73
N ASN A 168 -28.69 -21.18 -20.06
CA ASN A 168 -29.89 -21.42 -19.29
C ASN A 168 -29.69 -22.11 -17.94
N ASP A 169 -28.49 -22.04 -17.35
CA ASP A 169 -28.16 -22.74 -16.09
C ASP A 169 -28.41 -21.88 -14.83
N GLY A 170 -29.36 -20.92 -14.93
CA GLY A 170 -29.74 -20.12 -13.75
C GLY A 170 -28.66 -19.15 -13.22
N GLY A 171 -27.50 -19.04 -13.90
CA GLY A 171 -26.48 -18.09 -13.54
C GLY A 171 -25.16 -18.66 -13.02
N ILE A 172 -24.85 -19.93 -13.30
CA ILE A 172 -23.53 -20.51 -13.12
C ILE A 172 -22.75 -20.35 -14.43
N ASP A 173 -21.60 -19.70 -14.39
CA ASP A 173 -20.76 -19.44 -15.54
C ASP A 173 -19.63 -20.48 -15.68
N GLY A 174 -19.37 -21.26 -14.61
CA GLY A 174 -18.41 -22.36 -14.65
C GLY A 174 -18.20 -23.03 -13.29
N TYR A 175 -17.31 -24.02 -13.28
CA TYR A 175 -16.91 -24.72 -12.07
C TYR A 175 -15.43 -25.11 -12.11
N ILE A 176 -14.86 -25.36 -10.93
CA ILE A 176 -13.50 -25.84 -10.72
C ILE A 176 -13.56 -27.11 -9.88
N SER A 177 -12.83 -28.13 -10.29
CA SER A 177 -12.64 -29.34 -9.49
C SER A 177 -11.48 -29.17 -8.52
N GLU A 178 -11.75 -29.25 -7.22
CA GLU A 178 -10.71 -29.15 -6.18
C GLU A 178 -9.85 -30.42 -6.11
N ASP A 179 -10.39 -31.54 -6.54
CA ASP A 179 -9.71 -32.83 -6.55
C ASP A 179 -9.62 -33.45 -7.96
N LYS A 180 -8.71 -34.43 -8.12
CA LYS A 180 -8.50 -35.11 -9.41
C LYS A 180 -9.66 -35.99 -9.88
N LEU A 181 -10.55 -36.34 -8.97
CA LEU A 181 -11.71 -37.20 -9.26
C LEU A 181 -12.96 -36.37 -9.55
N GLY A 182 -12.94 -35.06 -9.28
CA GLY A 182 -14.06 -34.16 -9.47
C GLY A 182 -15.20 -34.37 -8.48
N LEU A 183 -14.90 -34.92 -7.31
CA LEU A 183 -15.88 -35.16 -6.24
C LEU A 183 -16.26 -33.86 -5.51
N GLU A 184 -15.32 -32.91 -5.42
CA GLU A 184 -15.56 -31.59 -4.86
C GLU A 184 -15.42 -30.53 -5.95
N THR A 185 -16.45 -29.72 -6.11
CA THR A 185 -16.50 -28.67 -7.12
C THR A 185 -16.86 -27.33 -6.50
N ILE A 186 -16.19 -26.27 -6.96
CA ILE A 186 -16.54 -24.89 -6.68
C ILE A 186 -17.18 -24.31 -7.94
N HIS A 187 -18.42 -23.89 -7.85
CA HIS A 187 -19.12 -23.21 -8.92
C HIS A 187 -18.86 -21.70 -8.85
N PHE A 188 -18.78 -21.03 -9.99
CA PHE A 188 -18.60 -19.58 -9.98
C PHE A 188 -19.58 -18.88 -10.91
N GLN A 189 -19.90 -17.64 -10.54
CA GLN A 189 -20.58 -16.67 -11.38
C GLN A 189 -19.78 -15.38 -11.47
N ALA A 190 -19.60 -14.86 -12.68
CA ALA A 190 -18.83 -13.67 -12.98
C ALA A 190 -19.72 -12.61 -13.63
N LYS A 191 -19.87 -11.45 -12.97
CA LYS A 191 -20.68 -10.34 -13.48
C LYS A 191 -19.82 -9.10 -13.76
N ARG A 192 -19.55 -8.82 -15.03
CA ARG A 192 -18.86 -7.62 -15.48
C ARG A 192 -19.84 -6.44 -15.50
N TYR A 193 -19.93 -5.74 -14.38
CA TYR A 193 -20.81 -4.58 -14.19
C TYR A 193 -20.02 -3.29 -14.06
N ASN A 194 -20.61 -2.18 -14.50
CA ASN A 194 -20.08 -0.85 -14.21
C ASN A 194 -20.18 -0.55 -12.71
N SER A 195 -19.33 0.33 -12.21
CA SER A 195 -19.25 0.71 -10.79
C SER A 195 -20.58 1.15 -10.18
N GLU A 196 -21.47 1.72 -10.98
CA GLU A 196 -22.80 2.17 -10.54
C GLU A 196 -23.83 1.01 -10.45
N ASN A 197 -23.64 -0.06 -11.22
CA ASN A 197 -24.53 -1.20 -11.23
C ASN A 197 -24.09 -2.25 -10.22
N LYS A 198 -24.55 -2.12 -8.99
CA LYS A 198 -24.20 -3.01 -7.89
C LYS A 198 -25.00 -4.31 -7.92
N VAL A 199 -24.35 -5.39 -7.51
CA VAL A 199 -24.99 -6.70 -7.33
C VAL A 199 -25.91 -6.64 -6.12
N GLY A 200 -27.20 -6.80 -6.35
CA GLY A 200 -28.21 -6.81 -5.30
C GLY A 200 -28.55 -8.22 -4.81
N ARG A 201 -29.30 -8.28 -3.71
CA ARG A 201 -29.78 -9.52 -3.09
C ARG A 201 -30.45 -10.50 -4.08
N PRO A 202 -31.29 -10.07 -5.05
CA PRO A 202 -31.92 -10.99 -6.00
C PRO A 202 -30.90 -11.78 -6.84
N ALA A 203 -29.80 -11.12 -7.27
CA ALA A 203 -28.76 -11.77 -8.06
C ALA A 203 -28.05 -12.89 -7.25
N ILE A 204 -27.78 -12.64 -5.98
CA ILE A 204 -27.19 -13.63 -5.08
C ILE A 204 -28.16 -14.77 -4.79
N GLN A 205 -29.44 -14.48 -4.58
CA GLN A 205 -30.46 -15.51 -4.37
C GLN A 205 -30.62 -16.42 -5.60
N ASN A 206 -30.59 -15.84 -6.80
CA ASN A 206 -30.62 -16.63 -8.05
C ASN A 206 -29.37 -17.52 -8.17
N PHE A 207 -28.19 -16.99 -7.85
CA PHE A 207 -26.96 -17.80 -7.85
C PHE A 207 -27.01 -18.96 -6.85
N VAL A 208 -27.49 -18.70 -5.63
CA VAL A 208 -27.67 -19.77 -4.62
C VAL A 208 -28.64 -20.82 -5.08
N GLY A 209 -29.76 -20.42 -5.69
CA GLY A 209 -30.72 -21.36 -6.25
C GLY A 209 -30.16 -22.19 -7.40
N ALA A 210 -29.35 -21.57 -8.28
CA ALA A 210 -28.67 -22.27 -9.36
C ALA A 210 -27.62 -23.26 -8.84
N LEU A 211 -26.88 -22.85 -7.79
CA LEU A 211 -25.88 -23.68 -7.12
C LEU A 211 -26.52 -24.96 -6.53
N ASP A 212 -27.65 -24.81 -5.83
CA ASP A 212 -28.41 -25.92 -5.27
C ASP A 212 -28.95 -26.82 -6.38
N GLY A 213 -29.52 -26.25 -7.44
CA GLY A 213 -29.99 -26.97 -8.63
C GLY A 213 -28.89 -27.73 -9.37
N ALA A 214 -27.66 -27.29 -9.31
CA ALA A 214 -26.48 -27.98 -9.86
C ALA A 214 -25.91 -29.06 -8.91
N GLY A 215 -26.49 -29.23 -7.71
CA GLY A 215 -25.98 -30.14 -6.69
C GLY A 215 -24.67 -29.63 -6.03
N GLY A 216 -24.34 -28.35 -6.20
CA GLY A 216 -23.15 -27.74 -5.64
C GLY A 216 -23.38 -27.22 -4.22
N ASN A 217 -22.36 -27.29 -3.39
CA ASN A 217 -22.36 -26.77 -2.02
C ASN A 217 -21.37 -25.62 -1.80
N LYS A 218 -20.50 -25.35 -2.78
CA LYS A 218 -19.51 -24.29 -2.76
C LYS A 218 -19.69 -23.40 -3.99
N GLY A 219 -19.79 -22.09 -3.77
CA GLY A 219 -19.94 -21.14 -4.86
C GLY A 219 -19.24 -19.82 -4.61
N VAL A 220 -18.70 -19.22 -5.67
CA VAL A 220 -18.03 -17.92 -5.65
C VAL A 220 -18.71 -16.99 -6.65
N PHE A 221 -19.18 -15.83 -6.16
CA PHE A 221 -19.74 -14.78 -7.00
C PHE A 221 -18.73 -13.65 -7.14
N ILE A 222 -18.32 -13.34 -8.37
CA ILE A 222 -17.29 -12.33 -8.66
C ILE A 222 -17.88 -11.23 -9.53
N THR A 223 -17.60 -9.98 -9.20
CA THR A 223 -18.05 -8.82 -9.98
C THR A 223 -16.97 -7.75 -10.07
N THR A 224 -16.96 -6.99 -11.16
CA THR A 224 -16.15 -5.77 -11.35
C THR A 224 -16.75 -4.55 -10.66
N SER A 225 -17.96 -4.65 -10.11
CA SER A 225 -18.61 -3.58 -9.33
C SER A 225 -18.58 -3.87 -7.83
N GLY A 226 -19.59 -3.51 -7.11
CA GLY A 226 -19.75 -3.78 -5.68
C GLY A 226 -21.05 -4.53 -5.38
N PHE A 227 -21.23 -4.92 -4.14
CA PHE A 227 -22.47 -5.49 -3.62
C PHE A 227 -23.29 -4.41 -2.91
N THR A 228 -24.63 -4.51 -2.96
CA THR A 228 -25.50 -3.72 -2.10
C THR A 228 -25.46 -4.23 -0.67
N LYS A 229 -25.70 -3.34 0.30
CA LYS A 229 -25.87 -3.74 1.71
C LYS A 229 -27.20 -4.46 1.91
#